data_690b787c9bba53b304a1c93c3ae1047e
#
_entry.id   690b787c9bba53b304a1c93c3ae1047e
#
_cell.length_a   1.000
_cell.length_b   1.000
_cell.length_c   1.000
_cell.angle_alpha   90.00
_cell.angle_beta   90.00
_cell.angle_gamma   90.00
#
_symmetry.space_group_name_H-M   'P 1'
#
loop_
_entity.id
_entity.type
_entity.pdbx_description
1 polymer ?
#
loop_
_entity_poly.entity_id
_entity_poly.type
_entity_poly.pdbx_seq_one_letter_code
_entity_poly.pdbx_strand_id
1 'polypeptide(L)'
;MVIVATILFASEKDLFTRWGVSLRDDGDIEEVGAQEDLMRRCATTAADHALSPREAEILAMLAWGKTGPQIQDELFISKDTVKTHIKHIYRKLDVHARDELVALVEATEPKA
;
A
#
# COMPACT_ATOMS: atom_id res chain seq x y z
N MET A 1 -11.30 15.31 3.25
CA MET A 1 -10.76 14.45 2.35
C MET A 1 -9.41 14.82 1.96
N VAL A 2 -9.20 15.97 1.44
CA VAL A 2 -7.89 16.37 0.99
C VAL A 2 -6.89 16.32 2.13
N ILE A 3 -7.31 16.70 3.30
CA ILE A 3 -6.42 16.71 4.46
C ILE A 3 -5.98 15.31 4.81
N VAL A 4 -6.90 14.38 4.75
CA VAL A 4 -6.58 13.00 5.06
C VAL A 4 -5.58 12.47 4.03
N ALA A 5 -5.81 12.80 2.78
CA ALA A 5 -4.90 12.36 1.74
C ALA A 5 -3.51 12.93 1.95
N THR A 6 -3.45 14.17 2.40
CA THR A 6 -2.17 14.80 2.64
C THR A 6 -1.43 14.11 3.78
N ILE A 7 -2.14 13.79 4.83
CA ILE A 7 -1.52 13.10 5.95
C ILE A 7 -1.04 11.74 5.54
N LEU A 8 -1.85 11.02 4.77
CA LEU A 8 -1.45 9.72 4.29
C LEU A 8 -0.22 9.85 3.43
N PHE A 9 -0.18 10.86 2.62
CA PHE A 9 0.95 11.05 1.73
C PHE A 9 2.23 11.26 2.52
N ALA A 10 2.15 12.03 3.58
CA ALA A 10 3.31 12.25 4.43
C ALA A 10 3.77 10.96 5.07
N SER A 11 2.82 10.16 5.52
CA SER A 11 3.16 8.86 6.10
C SER A 11 3.82 7.96 5.07
N GLU A 12 3.29 7.99 3.88
CA GLU A 12 3.85 7.15 2.83
C GLU A 12 5.29 7.53 2.52
N LYS A 13 5.60 8.79 2.59
CA LYS A 13 6.96 9.20 2.34
C LYS A 13 7.90 8.62 3.37
N ASP A 14 7.50 8.64 4.62
CA ASP A 14 8.32 8.07 5.67
C ASP A 14 8.51 6.58 5.47
N LEU A 15 7.43 5.89 5.15
CA LEU A 15 7.51 4.47 4.90
C LEU A 15 8.41 4.17 3.72
N PHE A 16 8.27 4.97 2.69
CA PHE A 16 9.07 4.80 1.51
C PHE A 16 10.55 4.87 1.85
N THR A 17 10.94 5.84 2.64
CA THR A 17 12.31 6.00 3.06
C THR A 17 12.76 4.80 3.90
N ARG A 18 11.88 4.35 4.77
CA ARG A 18 12.25 3.25 5.62
C ARG A 18 12.39 1.95 4.85
N TRP A 19 11.65 1.76 3.82
CA TRP A 19 11.77 0.56 3.03
C TRP A 19 13.11 0.52 2.29
N GLY A 20 13.89 1.55 2.46
CA GLY A 20 15.20 1.53 1.88
C GLY A 20 15.20 1.77 0.45
N VAL A 21 14.16 2.22 0.07
CA VAL A 21 14.10 2.37 -1.28
C VAL A 21 15.00 3.35 -1.67
N SER A 22 15.63 3.56 -1.23
CA SER A 22 16.49 4.35 -1.44
C SER A 22 17.07 4.52 -2.45
N LEU A 23 17.04 4.57 -2.81
CA LEU A 23 17.32 4.87 -3.58
C LEU A 23 18.33 5.30 -4.15
N ARG A 24 18.65 5.67 -4.25
CA ARG A 24 19.61 6.13 -4.59
C ARG A 24 20.21 5.78 -5.68
N ASP A 25 20.16 5.27 -6.20
CA ASP A 25 20.75 4.78 -7.11
C ASP A 25 20.47 5.18 -8.30
N ASP A 26 20.96 5.58 -8.80
CA ASP A 26 20.99 6.07 -9.94
C ASP A 26 20.47 5.27 -10.95
N GLY A 27 20.48 4.80 -11.50
CA GLY A 27 20.06 4.08 -12.52
C GLY A 27 18.71 3.68 -12.46
N ASP A 28 18.06 4.02 -11.48
CA ASP A 28 16.84 3.40 -11.30
C ASP A 28 15.71 4.33 -11.45
N ILE A 29 15.75 5.19 -12.35
CA ILE A 29 14.63 6.09 -12.62
C ILE A 29 13.40 5.31 -13.00
N GLU A 30 13.60 4.24 -13.76
CA GLU A 30 12.46 3.43 -14.15
C GLU A 30 11.83 2.73 -12.95
N GLU A 31 12.67 2.29 -12.04
CA GLU A 31 12.18 1.64 -10.86
C GLU A 31 11.42 2.60 -9.99
N VAL A 32 11.90 3.81 -9.86
CA VAL A 32 11.21 4.82 -9.07
C VAL A 32 9.86 5.13 -9.71
N GLY A 33 9.82 5.24 -11.01
CA GLY A 33 8.57 5.49 -11.70
C GLY A 33 7.58 4.36 -11.50
N ALA A 34 8.08 3.12 -11.54
CA ALA A 34 7.21 1.97 -11.32
C ALA A 34 6.66 1.95 -9.91
N GLN A 35 7.47 2.35 -8.94
CA GLN A 35 7.01 2.40 -7.56
C GLN A 35 5.95 3.46 -7.37
N GLU A 36 6.15 4.62 -7.98
CA GLU A 36 5.15 5.68 -7.89
C GLU A 36 3.86 5.27 -8.55
N ASP A 37 3.97 4.56 -9.66
CA ASP A 37 2.78 4.08 -10.35
C ASP A 37 2.02 3.09 -9.48
N LEU A 38 2.74 2.18 -8.85
CA LEU A 38 2.12 1.22 -7.95
C LEU A 38 1.41 1.92 -6.80
N MET A 39 2.04 2.93 -6.23
CA MET A 39 1.42 3.66 -5.13
C MET A 39 0.14 4.35 -5.58
N ARG A 40 0.15 4.91 -6.79
CA ARG A 40 -1.06 5.54 -7.30
C ARG A 40 -2.16 4.54 -7.54
N ARG A 41 -1.81 3.36 -8.05
CA ARG A 41 -2.80 2.32 -8.27
C ARG A 41 -3.37 1.85 -6.94
N CYS A 42 -2.53 1.73 -5.93
CA CYS A 42 -3.01 1.36 -4.60
C CYS A 42 -3.96 2.41 -4.05
N ALA A 43 -3.63 3.68 -4.23
CA ALA A 43 -4.48 4.76 -3.74
C ALA A 43 -5.84 4.74 -4.44
N THR A 44 -5.83 4.51 -5.75
CA THR A 44 -7.07 4.45 -6.50
C THR A 44 -7.90 3.24 -6.08
N THR A 45 -7.25 2.10 -5.91
CA THR A 45 -7.94 0.89 -5.46
C THR A 45 -8.57 1.13 -4.09
N ALA A 46 -7.82 1.75 -3.19
CA ALA A 46 -8.33 2.02 -1.85
C ALA A 46 -9.55 2.94 -1.91
N ALA A 47 -9.50 3.95 -2.75
CA ALA A 47 -10.61 4.88 -2.87
C ALA A 47 -11.83 4.20 -3.48
N ASP A 48 -11.61 3.38 -4.49
CA ASP A 48 -12.71 2.71 -5.17
C ASP A 48 -13.43 1.73 -4.25
N HIS A 49 -12.70 1.16 -3.31
CA HIS A 49 -13.28 0.14 -2.41
C HIS A 49 -13.48 0.65 -1.00
N ALA A 50 -13.38 1.97 -0.82
CA ALA A 50 -13.70 2.61 0.47
C ALA A 50 -12.86 2.05 1.62
N LEU A 51 -11.59 1.86 1.40
CA LEU A 51 -10.70 1.43 2.47
C LEU A 51 -10.43 2.59 3.42
N SER A 52 -10.25 2.26 4.69
CA SER A 52 -9.87 3.28 5.65
C SER A 52 -8.43 3.68 5.40
N PRO A 53 -7.97 4.80 5.98
CA PRO A 53 -6.57 5.20 5.79
C PRO A 53 -5.58 4.13 6.22
N ARG A 54 -5.83 3.47 7.33
CA ARG A 54 -4.92 2.41 7.78
C ARG A 54 -4.96 1.21 6.84
N GLU A 55 -6.17 0.87 6.37
CA GLU A 55 -6.29 -0.23 5.42
C GLU A 55 -5.58 0.10 4.12
N ALA A 56 -5.65 1.34 3.70
CA ALA A 56 -4.95 1.74 2.48
C ALA A 56 -3.44 1.61 2.64
N GLU A 57 -2.92 1.96 3.81
CA GLU A 57 -1.49 1.80 4.06
C GLU A 57 -1.09 0.33 3.98
N ILE A 58 -1.90 -0.52 4.60
CA ILE A 58 -1.58 -1.94 4.60
C ILE A 58 -1.72 -2.53 3.21
N LEU A 59 -2.71 -2.06 2.44
CA LEU A 59 -2.84 -2.50 1.07
C LEU A 59 -1.56 -2.21 0.27
N ALA A 60 -1.03 -1.01 0.42
CA ALA A 60 0.20 -0.66 -0.28
C ALA A 60 1.35 -1.56 0.14
N MET A 61 1.45 -1.86 1.42
CA MET A 61 2.53 -2.73 1.90
C MET A 61 2.37 -4.14 1.36
N LEU A 62 1.14 -4.63 1.29
CA LEU A 62 0.90 -5.96 0.73
C LEU A 62 1.26 -5.99 -0.75
N ALA A 63 0.92 -4.94 -1.47
CA ALA A 63 1.24 -4.87 -2.89
C ALA A 63 2.74 -4.80 -3.13
N TRP A 64 3.48 -4.22 -2.17
CA TRP A 64 4.92 -4.18 -2.27
C TRP A 64 5.56 -5.52 -1.93
N GLY A 65 4.81 -6.45 -1.41
CA GLY A 65 5.36 -7.73 -1.03
C GLY A 65 5.79 -7.84 0.41
N LYS A 66 5.36 -6.92 1.26
CA LYS A 66 5.72 -6.99 2.67
C LYS A 66 4.99 -8.14 3.34
N THR A 67 5.66 -8.75 4.30
CA THR A 67 5.05 -9.84 5.06
C THR A 67 4.31 -9.27 6.27
N GLY A 68 3.50 -10.11 6.90
CA GLY A 68 2.79 -9.69 8.09
C GLY A 68 3.71 -9.16 9.17
N PRO A 69 4.78 -9.89 9.52
CA PRO A 69 5.72 -9.37 10.52
C PRO A 69 6.35 -8.04 10.14
N GLN A 70 6.64 -7.84 8.86
CA GLN A 70 7.19 -6.56 8.44
C GLN A 70 6.18 -5.45 8.62
N ILE A 71 4.90 -5.72 8.33
CA ILE A 71 3.86 -4.73 8.51
C ILE A 71 3.70 -4.40 9.99
N GLN A 72 3.79 -5.41 10.85
CA GLN A 72 3.71 -5.18 12.29
C GLN A 72 4.80 -4.22 12.73
N ASP A 73 6.02 -4.46 12.28
CA ASP A 73 7.13 -3.62 12.66
C ASP A 73 7.00 -2.21 12.12
N GLU A 74 6.58 -2.10 10.88
CA GLU A 74 6.49 -0.78 10.26
C GLU A 74 5.39 0.08 10.90
N LEU A 75 4.29 -0.53 11.25
CA LEU A 75 3.15 0.22 11.76
C LEU A 75 3.02 0.14 13.27
N PHE A 76 3.88 -0.63 13.92
CA PHE A 76 3.84 -0.77 15.38
C PHE A 76 2.48 -1.24 15.86
N ILE A 77 1.96 -2.28 15.21
CA ILE A 77 0.69 -2.86 15.62
C ILE A 77 0.88 -4.35 15.83
N SER A 78 -0.08 -4.95 16.51
CA SER A 78 0.03 -6.36 16.85
C SER A 78 -0.27 -7.25 15.66
N LYS A 79 0.10 -8.51 15.79
CA LYS A 79 -0.16 -9.50 14.76
C LYS A 79 -1.66 -9.62 14.52
N ASP A 80 -2.45 -9.64 15.59
CA ASP A 80 -3.89 -9.78 15.43
C ASP A 80 -4.49 -8.59 14.74
N THR A 81 -3.97 -7.41 15.01
CA THR A 81 -4.46 -6.20 14.35
C THR A 81 -4.15 -6.26 12.85
N VAL A 82 -2.94 -6.70 12.49
CA VAL A 82 -2.60 -6.85 11.09
C VAL A 82 -3.54 -7.83 10.40
N LYS A 83 -3.77 -8.96 11.04
CA LYS A 83 -4.66 -9.97 10.46
C LYS A 83 -6.06 -9.42 10.26
N THR A 84 -6.55 -8.67 11.22
CA THR A 84 -7.89 -8.10 11.11
C THR A 84 -7.97 -7.11 9.96
N HIS A 85 -6.97 -6.26 9.84
CA HIS A 85 -6.95 -5.31 8.73
C HIS A 85 -6.90 -6.01 7.39
N ILE A 86 -6.05 -7.03 7.28
CA ILE A 86 -5.93 -7.76 6.03
C ILE A 86 -7.25 -8.44 5.69
N LYS A 87 -7.92 -9.00 6.69
CA LYS A 87 -9.20 -9.64 6.47
C LYS A 87 -10.21 -8.64 5.93
N HIS A 88 -10.24 -7.44 6.52
CA HIS A 88 -11.17 -6.42 6.05
C HIS A 88 -10.83 -5.97 4.63
N ILE A 89 -9.55 -5.82 4.33
CA ILE A 89 -9.13 -5.44 3.00
C ILE A 89 -9.57 -6.49 1.99
N TYR A 90 -9.29 -7.75 2.28
CA TYR A 90 -9.66 -8.82 1.37
C TYR A 90 -11.17 -8.83 1.13
N ARG A 91 -11.94 -8.60 2.19
CA ARG A 91 -13.39 -8.59 2.05
C ARG A 91 -13.85 -7.42 1.18
N LYS A 92 -13.28 -6.24 1.41
CA LYS A 92 -13.70 -5.06 0.66
C LYS A 92 -13.30 -5.16 -0.81
N LEU A 93 -12.15 -5.78 -1.08
CA LEU A 93 -11.70 -5.94 -2.45
C LEU A 93 -12.28 -7.19 -3.10
N ASP A 94 -12.95 -8.04 -2.30
CA ASP A 94 -13.53 -9.27 -2.79
C ASP A 94 -12.46 -10.17 -3.37
N VAL A 95 -11.36 -10.31 -2.65
CA VAL A 95 -10.28 -11.20 -3.06
C VAL A 95 -10.03 -12.21 -1.93
N HIS A 96 -9.39 -13.33 -2.28
CA HIS A 96 -9.16 -14.39 -1.30
C HIS A 96 -7.69 -14.72 -1.12
N ALA A 97 -6.82 -14.10 -1.85
CA ALA A 97 -5.41 -14.38 -1.75
C ALA A 97 -4.62 -13.14 -2.13
N ARG A 98 -3.36 -13.12 -1.71
CA ARG A 98 -2.52 -11.98 -2.03
C ARG A 98 -2.33 -11.83 -3.54
N ASP A 99 -2.23 -12.94 -4.26
CA ASP A 99 -2.07 -12.87 -5.70
C ASP A 99 -3.23 -12.15 -6.35
N GLU A 100 -4.43 -12.41 -5.87
CA GLU A 100 -5.61 -11.74 -6.41
C GLU A 100 -5.59 -10.26 -6.06
N LEU A 101 -5.13 -9.93 -4.86
CA LEU A 101 -5.04 -8.55 -4.44
C LEU A 101 -4.07 -7.79 -5.33
N VAL A 102 -2.91 -8.35 -5.57
CA VAL A 102 -1.90 -7.71 -6.39
C VAL A 102 -2.42 -7.55 -7.82
N ALA A 103 -3.07 -8.58 -8.34
CA ALA A 103 -3.62 -8.51 -9.69
C ALA A 103 -4.67 -7.41 -9.80
N LEU A 104 -5.49 -7.27 -8.77
CA LEU A 104 -6.52 -6.23 -8.78
C LEU A 104 -5.88 -4.84 -8.79
N VAL A 105 -4.86 -4.65 -7.97
CA VAL A 105 -4.19 -3.36 -7.93
C VAL A 105 -3.54 -3.06 -9.27
N GLU A 106 -2.90 -4.05 -9.86
CA GLU A 106 -2.22 -3.84 -11.13
C GLU A 106 -3.21 -3.57 -12.26
N ALA A 107 -4.40 -4.11 -12.15
CA ALA A 107 -5.42 -3.86 -13.16
C ALA A 107 -6.12 -2.52 -12.97
N THR A 108 -5.95 -1.89 -11.83
CA THR A 108 -6.60 -0.63 -11.55
C THR A 108 -5.84 0.50 -12.22
N GLU A 109 -6.57 1.30 -12.98
CA GLU A 109 -5.93 2.43 -13.65
C GLU A 109 -5.77 3.57 -12.67
N PRO A 110 -4.58 4.11 -12.52
CA PRO A 110 -4.41 5.21 -11.60
C PRO A 110 -5.14 6.44 -12.10
N LYS A 111 -5.83 7.09 -11.20
CA LYS A 111 -6.53 8.30 -11.56
C LYS A 111 -5.61 9.49 -11.38
N ALA A 112 -5.67 10.37 -12.32
CA ALA A 112 -4.76 11.52 -12.32
C ALA A 112 -5.02 12.47 -11.17
#